data_1ceeff55c532bb0841fe48a1c6581afe
#
_entry.id   1ceeff55c532bb0841fe48a1c6581afe
#
_cell.length_a   1.000
_cell.length_b   1.000
_cell.length_c   1.000
_cell.angle_alpha   90.00
_cell.angle_beta   90.00
_cell.angle_gamma   90.00
#
_symmetry.space_group_name_H-M   'P 1'
#
loop_
_entity.id
_entity.type
_entity.pdbx_description
1 polymer ?
#
loop_
_entity_poly.entity_id
_entity_poly.type
_entity_poly.pdbx_seq_one_letter_code
_entity_poly.pdbx_strand_id
1 'polypeptide(L)'
;EVYLPGAGWVGLDATSGLFAGEGHIPLACTAKFESAHAIEGFSDKCETEFEFSNTVTRIFESPRVTKPYRDDQWEAINALGYEVDKDLEVHDVRLSMGGEPTFVSIDDMESDQWNTAADGPEKRALADTLSRKLLSSFGKGGMLHYAQGKWYPGEPVPRWQTSIIWRKDGKNIWKDPSLFADMNSSYSYTNEDALKFLYTLSLTLGVSNENIVDAYEDPVHYIMKEASLPLDIDPLNCDLDDDLDRRTLAKVLSQGLNKPVGYVLPLNYGHNEWISSAWSFRRDNLFLIPGNSPLGLRLPMDSLMQNPEEELTPHNEPDLFAQTPELKKFLKKARKKCKKTEKLMIKDDPNAEFVRTALNIEVREGKLYIFLPPLNHTEAFLELIASIEAVAKKLDIKVVLEGYEPAHDLRLDTIKVTPDPGVIEVNIQPMTSWESLRDNLFTLYKDAKESRLGTEKFMLDGKHTGTGGGNHVTIGALRPEDSPLLRRPELLRSLITFWQHHPGLS
;
A
#
# COMPACT_ATOMS: atom_id res chain seq x y z
N GLU A 1 -43.97 17.28 -4.08
CA GLU A 1 -43.56 18.55 -4.70
C GLU A 1 -44.29 19.72 -4.01
N VAL A 2 -43.66 20.90 -4.03
CA VAL A 2 -44.25 22.15 -3.55
C VAL A 2 -44.14 23.20 -4.63
N TYR A 3 -45.19 23.99 -4.81
CA TYR A 3 -45.15 25.10 -5.78
C TYR A 3 -44.48 26.33 -5.14
N LEU A 4 -43.39 26.79 -5.73
CA LEU A 4 -42.71 28.01 -5.35
C LEU A 4 -42.90 29.08 -6.43
N PRO A 5 -43.47 30.27 -6.07
CA PRO A 5 -43.62 31.37 -7.03
C PRO A 5 -42.26 31.76 -7.64
N GLY A 6 -42.19 31.75 -8.97
CA GLY A 6 -40.97 32.01 -9.74
C GLY A 6 -40.08 30.79 -10.05
N ALA A 7 -40.19 29.70 -9.29
CA ALA A 7 -39.46 28.46 -9.53
C ALA A 7 -40.34 27.31 -10.08
N GLY A 8 -41.67 27.41 -9.90
CA GLY A 8 -42.58 26.35 -10.29
C GLY A 8 -42.69 25.23 -9.24
N TRP A 9 -42.98 24.02 -9.69
CA TRP A 9 -43.06 22.84 -8.84
C TRP A 9 -41.63 22.30 -8.52
N VAL A 10 -41.34 22.20 -7.24
CA VAL A 10 -40.06 21.75 -6.73
C VAL A 10 -40.24 20.46 -5.92
N GLY A 11 -39.54 19.42 -6.30
CA GLY A 11 -39.54 18.15 -5.61
C GLY A 11 -38.76 18.23 -4.27
N LEU A 12 -39.35 17.65 -3.23
CA LEU A 12 -38.69 17.56 -1.89
C LEU A 12 -38.64 16.10 -1.49
N ASP A 13 -37.50 15.69 -0.98
CA ASP A 13 -37.33 14.40 -0.32
C ASP A 13 -37.30 14.60 1.21
N ALA A 14 -38.37 14.19 1.86
CA ALA A 14 -38.52 14.32 3.30
C ALA A 14 -37.57 13.37 4.08
N THR A 15 -37.09 12.30 3.45
CA THR A 15 -36.22 11.31 4.11
C THR A 15 -34.77 11.76 4.17
N SER A 16 -34.28 12.42 3.14
CA SER A 16 -32.93 12.98 3.10
C SER A 16 -32.87 14.44 3.53
N GLY A 17 -34.00 15.15 3.59
CA GLY A 17 -34.06 16.59 3.85
C GLY A 17 -33.55 17.45 2.67
N LEU A 18 -33.45 16.88 1.49
CA LEU A 18 -32.91 17.49 0.27
C LEU A 18 -34.00 17.73 -0.78
N PHE A 19 -33.66 18.46 -1.83
CA PHE A 19 -34.51 18.53 -3.03
C PHE A 19 -34.45 17.21 -3.79
N ALA A 20 -35.58 16.81 -4.41
CA ALA A 20 -35.61 15.66 -5.29
C ALA A 20 -34.71 15.94 -6.51
N GLY A 21 -33.72 15.10 -6.71
CA GLY A 21 -32.70 15.21 -7.76
C GLY A 21 -32.85 14.15 -8.84
N GLU A 22 -31.84 14.02 -9.67
CA GLU A 22 -31.81 13.07 -10.82
C GLU A 22 -31.92 11.60 -10.41
N GLY A 23 -31.56 11.26 -9.16
CA GLY A 23 -31.71 9.91 -8.61
C GLY A 23 -33.13 9.56 -8.16
N HIS A 24 -34.07 10.50 -8.19
CA HIS A 24 -35.46 10.27 -7.77
C HIS A 24 -36.35 9.92 -8.97
N ILE A 25 -36.98 8.77 -8.88
CA ILE A 25 -37.94 8.29 -9.89
C ILE A 25 -39.35 8.51 -9.34
N PRO A 26 -40.19 9.39 -9.95
CA PRO A 26 -41.59 9.58 -9.54
C PRO A 26 -42.39 8.31 -9.84
N LEU A 27 -42.91 7.68 -8.80
CA LEU A 27 -43.72 6.45 -8.91
C LEU A 27 -45.22 6.76 -8.97
N ALA A 28 -45.65 7.90 -8.44
CA ALA A 28 -47.03 8.36 -8.49
C ALA A 28 -47.09 9.89 -8.52
N CYS A 29 -48.08 10.45 -9.18
CA CYS A 29 -48.40 11.86 -9.20
C CYS A 29 -49.87 12.06 -8.96
N THR A 30 -50.24 12.64 -7.83
CA THR A 30 -51.65 12.84 -7.46
C THR A 30 -51.81 14.06 -6.58
N ALA A 31 -52.97 14.70 -6.66
CA ALA A 31 -53.30 15.84 -5.79
C ALA A 31 -53.70 15.42 -4.35
N LYS A 32 -53.99 14.15 -4.13
CA LYS A 32 -54.37 13.58 -2.84
C LYS A 32 -53.36 12.53 -2.45
N PHE A 33 -52.76 12.72 -1.27
CA PHE A 33 -51.65 11.83 -0.85
C PHE A 33 -52.11 10.36 -0.67
N GLU A 34 -53.39 10.14 -0.27
CA GLU A 34 -53.96 8.80 -0.12
C GLU A 34 -53.94 8.01 -1.44
N SER A 35 -54.08 8.71 -2.55
CA SER A 35 -54.06 8.08 -3.90
C SER A 35 -52.62 7.73 -4.36
N ALA A 36 -51.61 8.14 -3.63
CA ALA A 36 -50.22 7.77 -3.89
C ALA A 36 -49.74 6.56 -3.06
N HIS A 37 -50.59 6.03 -2.18
CA HIS A 37 -50.26 4.84 -1.41
C HIS A 37 -50.10 3.63 -2.34
N ALA A 38 -48.95 2.94 -2.27
CA ALA A 38 -48.71 1.75 -3.09
C ALA A 38 -49.58 0.56 -2.64
N ILE A 39 -49.96 0.53 -1.39
CA ILE A 39 -50.77 -0.53 -0.76
C ILE A 39 -51.77 0.15 0.17
N GLU A 40 -53.03 -0.23 0.05
CA GLU A 40 -54.12 0.14 0.97
C GLU A 40 -54.82 -1.11 1.43
N GLY A 41 -55.09 -1.24 2.72
CA GLY A 41 -55.74 -2.40 3.27
C GLY A 41 -56.22 -2.17 4.71
N PHE A 42 -57.01 -3.11 5.20
CA PHE A 42 -57.55 -3.10 6.55
C PHE A 42 -57.19 -4.44 7.23
N SER A 43 -56.84 -4.40 8.47
CA SER A 43 -56.63 -5.57 9.30
C SER A 43 -57.32 -5.42 10.65
N ASP A 44 -57.65 -6.53 11.28
CA ASP A 44 -58.03 -6.53 12.68
C ASP A 44 -56.89 -6.01 13.53
N LYS A 45 -57.19 -5.56 14.77
CA LYS A 45 -56.16 -5.08 15.70
C LYS A 45 -55.21 -6.20 16.02
N CYS A 46 -53.96 -6.11 15.52
CA CYS A 46 -52.88 -7.07 15.71
C CYS A 46 -51.55 -6.34 15.81
N GLU A 47 -50.54 -7.04 16.33
CA GLU A 47 -49.15 -6.59 16.19
C GLU A 47 -48.72 -6.79 14.72
N THR A 48 -48.07 -5.77 14.18
CA THR A 48 -47.62 -5.79 12.77
C THR A 48 -46.15 -5.47 12.73
N GLU A 49 -45.42 -6.22 11.92
CA GLU A 49 -44.02 -5.97 11.56
C GLU A 49 -44.02 -5.53 10.10
N PHE A 50 -43.31 -4.44 9.82
CA PHE A 50 -43.15 -3.92 8.47
C PHE A 50 -41.68 -3.99 8.07
N GLU A 51 -41.41 -4.84 7.10
CA GLU A 51 -40.06 -4.93 6.50
C GLU A 51 -40.14 -4.44 5.05
N PHE A 52 -39.17 -3.63 4.69
CA PHE A 52 -38.96 -3.32 3.29
C PHE A 52 -37.46 -3.28 2.97
N SER A 53 -37.11 -3.59 1.73
CA SER A 53 -35.76 -3.50 1.24
C SER A 53 -35.71 -2.86 -0.13
N ASN A 54 -34.73 -2.00 -0.35
CA ASN A 54 -34.40 -1.46 -1.66
C ASN A 54 -33.00 -1.90 -2.04
N THR A 55 -32.86 -2.34 -3.29
CA THR A 55 -31.55 -2.63 -3.84
C THR A 55 -31.33 -1.76 -5.08
N VAL A 56 -30.29 -0.94 -5.04
CA VAL A 56 -29.86 -0.14 -6.19
C VAL A 56 -28.59 -0.77 -6.73
N THR A 57 -28.62 -1.17 -7.98
CA THR A 57 -27.46 -1.76 -8.66
C THR A 57 -27.10 -0.92 -9.86
N ARG A 58 -25.86 -0.46 -9.91
CA ARG A 58 -25.34 0.23 -11.10
C ARG A 58 -25.13 -0.80 -12.21
N ILE A 59 -25.91 -0.73 -13.28
CA ILE A 59 -25.83 -1.64 -14.43
C ILE A 59 -25.05 -1.05 -15.59
N PHE A 60 -24.88 0.26 -15.62
CA PHE A 60 -24.16 0.96 -16.67
C PHE A 60 -23.69 2.33 -16.18
N GLU A 61 -22.49 2.70 -16.57
CA GLU A 61 -21.96 4.04 -16.38
C GLU A 61 -21.47 4.56 -17.72
N SER A 62 -21.97 5.71 -18.13
CA SER A 62 -21.48 6.41 -19.31
C SER A 62 -20.23 7.22 -18.94
N PRO A 63 -19.13 7.09 -19.67
CA PRO A 63 -18.01 8.00 -19.47
C PRO A 63 -18.49 9.44 -19.61
N ARG A 64 -17.94 10.34 -18.80
CA ARG A 64 -18.26 11.76 -18.89
C ARG A 64 -18.07 12.23 -20.33
N VAL A 65 -19.10 12.75 -20.94
CA VAL A 65 -19.09 13.23 -22.33
C VAL A 65 -18.42 14.61 -22.42
N THR A 66 -18.56 15.41 -21.36
CA THR A 66 -17.98 16.74 -21.29
C THR A 66 -16.57 16.67 -20.72
N LYS A 67 -15.59 17.01 -21.54
CA LYS A 67 -14.22 17.23 -21.05
C LYS A 67 -14.16 18.54 -20.24
N PRO A 68 -13.30 18.67 -19.22
CA PRO A 68 -13.11 19.94 -18.48
C PRO A 68 -12.64 21.08 -19.37
N TYR A 69 -11.93 20.75 -20.45
CA TYR A 69 -11.46 21.70 -21.46
C TYR A 69 -11.83 21.22 -22.85
N ARG A 70 -12.14 22.16 -23.76
CA ARG A 70 -12.22 21.87 -25.19
C ARG A 70 -10.83 21.56 -25.75
N ASP A 71 -10.77 20.92 -26.89
CA ASP A 71 -9.49 20.50 -27.48
C ASP A 71 -8.58 21.73 -27.80
N ASP A 72 -9.17 22.84 -28.28
CA ASP A 72 -8.46 24.11 -28.51
C ASP A 72 -7.88 24.72 -27.20
N GLN A 73 -8.65 24.64 -26.11
CA GLN A 73 -8.19 25.09 -24.79
C GLN A 73 -7.06 24.20 -24.26
N TRP A 74 -7.20 22.88 -24.45
CA TRP A 74 -6.16 21.93 -24.04
C TRP A 74 -4.85 22.14 -24.82
N GLU A 75 -4.93 22.38 -26.13
CA GLU A 75 -3.76 22.70 -26.95
C GLU A 75 -3.07 23.97 -26.47
N ALA A 76 -3.84 25.01 -26.11
CA ALA A 76 -3.30 26.24 -25.53
C ALA A 76 -2.61 26.02 -24.17
N ILE A 77 -3.23 25.23 -23.28
CA ILE A 77 -2.64 24.84 -21.98
C ILE A 77 -1.34 24.06 -22.20
N ASN A 78 -1.35 23.12 -23.13
CA ASN A 78 -0.17 22.30 -23.43
C ASN A 78 0.97 23.15 -24.01
N ALA A 79 0.68 24.10 -24.90
CA ALA A 79 1.67 25.05 -25.41
C ALA A 79 2.26 25.93 -24.30
N LEU A 80 1.40 26.45 -23.40
CA LEU A 80 1.82 27.25 -22.25
C LEU A 80 2.75 26.46 -21.32
N GLY A 81 2.48 25.17 -21.10
CA GLY A 81 3.36 24.32 -20.29
C GLY A 81 4.79 24.24 -20.81
N TYR A 82 4.96 24.14 -22.11
CA TYR A 82 6.30 24.18 -22.75
C TYR A 82 6.95 25.56 -22.68
N GLU A 83 6.17 26.65 -22.72
CA GLU A 83 6.70 28.00 -22.52
C GLU A 83 7.20 28.21 -21.10
N VAL A 84 6.43 27.73 -20.11
CA VAL A 84 6.82 27.75 -18.69
C VAL A 84 8.12 27.00 -18.46
N ASP A 85 8.27 25.78 -19.02
CA ASP A 85 9.52 25.03 -18.93
C ASP A 85 10.73 25.83 -19.42
N LYS A 86 10.60 26.53 -20.55
CA LYS A 86 11.67 27.41 -21.09
C LYS A 86 11.97 28.58 -20.17
N ASP A 87 10.95 29.22 -19.61
CA ASP A 87 11.12 30.31 -18.65
C ASP A 87 11.83 29.84 -17.37
N LEU A 88 11.47 28.66 -16.85
CA LEU A 88 12.14 28.05 -15.69
C LEU A 88 13.61 27.78 -15.98
N GLU A 89 13.96 27.30 -17.19
CA GLU A 89 15.32 27.03 -17.62
C GLU A 89 16.13 28.33 -17.74
N VAL A 90 15.59 29.34 -18.43
CA VAL A 90 16.25 30.68 -18.64
C VAL A 90 16.56 31.32 -17.29
N HIS A 91 15.70 31.17 -16.29
CA HIS A 91 15.88 31.81 -14.99
C HIS A 91 16.58 30.87 -13.95
N ASP A 92 17.13 29.75 -14.36
CA ASP A 92 17.74 28.70 -13.47
C ASP A 92 16.82 28.34 -12.28
N VAL A 93 15.54 28.14 -12.55
CA VAL A 93 14.56 27.67 -11.59
C VAL A 93 14.39 26.16 -11.76
N ARG A 94 15.07 25.40 -10.92
CA ARG A 94 15.11 23.93 -10.99
C ARG A 94 13.91 23.33 -10.27
N LEU A 95 12.72 23.54 -10.82
CA LEU A 95 11.48 23.07 -10.26
C LEU A 95 11.23 21.60 -10.59
N SER A 96 10.77 20.84 -9.60
CA SER A 96 10.10 19.57 -9.85
C SER A 96 8.67 19.59 -9.30
N MET A 97 7.78 18.88 -9.98
CA MET A 97 6.39 18.69 -9.58
C MET A 97 6.09 17.21 -9.45
N GLY A 98 5.48 16.85 -8.36
CA GLY A 98 4.86 15.56 -8.10
C GLY A 98 3.45 15.75 -7.57
N GLY A 99 2.91 14.74 -6.95
CA GLY A 99 1.59 14.86 -6.33
C GLY A 99 1.03 13.54 -5.87
N GLU A 100 -0.18 13.63 -5.37
CA GLU A 100 -0.94 12.52 -4.82
C GLU A 100 -2.34 12.48 -5.46
N PRO A 101 -2.46 12.13 -6.77
CA PRO A 101 -3.76 11.88 -7.38
C PRO A 101 -4.53 10.81 -6.61
N THR A 102 -5.84 11.03 -6.43
CA THR A 102 -6.71 10.13 -5.68
C THR A 102 -7.76 9.48 -6.58
N PHE A 103 -8.12 8.25 -6.25
CA PHE A 103 -9.04 7.43 -7.04
C PHE A 103 -10.05 6.74 -6.13
N VAL A 104 -11.25 6.51 -6.67
CA VAL A 104 -12.35 5.75 -6.06
C VAL A 104 -12.75 4.60 -6.97
N SER A 105 -13.40 3.57 -6.42
CA SER A 105 -14.01 2.52 -7.25
C SER A 105 -15.05 3.10 -8.19
N ILE A 106 -15.04 2.64 -9.43
CA ILE A 106 -16.13 2.95 -10.39
C ILE A 106 -17.36 2.09 -10.11
N ASP A 107 -17.15 0.89 -9.57
CA ASP A 107 -18.20 -0.11 -9.39
C ASP A 107 -18.93 0.02 -8.05
N ASP A 108 -18.22 0.42 -7.00
CA ASP A 108 -18.76 0.66 -5.66
C ASP A 108 -18.32 2.03 -5.15
N MET A 109 -19.29 2.93 -4.98
CA MET A 109 -19.03 4.27 -4.41
C MET A 109 -19.71 4.46 -3.05
N GLU A 110 -20.41 3.45 -2.54
CA GLU A 110 -21.28 3.57 -1.37
C GLU A 110 -20.78 2.85 -0.14
N SER A 111 -19.98 1.79 -0.29
CA SER A 111 -19.45 1.06 0.86
C SER A 111 -18.50 1.92 1.71
N ASP A 112 -18.35 1.56 2.98
CA ASP A 112 -17.52 2.30 3.93
C ASP A 112 -16.07 2.45 3.46
N GLN A 113 -15.52 1.46 2.75
CA GLN A 113 -14.16 1.54 2.23
C GLN A 113 -13.96 2.66 1.19
N TRP A 114 -15.04 3.14 0.56
CA TRP A 114 -15.02 4.25 -0.40
C TRP A 114 -15.66 5.53 0.13
N ASN A 115 -15.98 5.57 1.44
CA ASN A 115 -16.52 6.74 2.12
C ASN A 115 -15.70 7.18 3.32
N THR A 116 -15.58 6.34 4.33
CA THR A 116 -15.04 6.69 5.64
C THR A 116 -13.87 5.82 6.07
N ALA A 117 -13.85 4.54 5.65
CA ALA A 117 -12.79 3.63 6.03
C ALA A 117 -11.53 3.82 5.17
N ALA A 118 -10.38 3.79 5.84
CA ALA A 118 -9.09 3.85 5.15
C ALA A 118 -8.77 2.52 4.45
N ASP A 119 -9.27 1.39 4.93
CA ASP A 119 -8.96 0.06 4.42
C ASP A 119 -10.22 -0.73 4.07
N GLY A 120 -10.06 -1.74 3.20
CA GLY A 120 -11.11 -2.65 2.81
C GLY A 120 -10.62 -3.68 1.80
N PRO A 121 -11.27 -4.85 1.71
CA PRO A 121 -10.82 -5.95 0.86
C PRO A 121 -10.83 -5.59 -0.64
N GLU A 122 -11.87 -4.92 -1.12
CA GLU A 122 -11.93 -4.48 -2.52
C GLU A 122 -10.87 -3.42 -2.80
N LYS A 123 -10.70 -2.46 -1.88
CA LYS A 123 -9.68 -1.41 -1.99
C LYS A 123 -8.28 -2.02 -2.14
N ARG A 124 -7.96 -3.05 -1.35
CA ARG A 124 -6.68 -3.79 -1.47
C ARG A 124 -6.54 -4.51 -2.81
N ALA A 125 -7.61 -5.15 -3.28
CA ALA A 125 -7.61 -5.89 -4.56
C ALA A 125 -7.42 -4.94 -5.76
N LEU A 126 -8.10 -3.80 -5.77
CA LEU A 126 -7.97 -2.79 -6.82
C LEU A 126 -6.58 -2.12 -6.77
N ALA A 127 -6.05 -1.86 -5.57
CA ALA A 127 -4.70 -1.31 -5.40
C ALA A 127 -3.62 -2.27 -5.92
N ASP A 128 -3.73 -3.58 -5.67
CA ASP A 128 -2.79 -4.57 -6.24
C ASP A 128 -2.90 -4.60 -7.77
N THR A 129 -4.10 -4.59 -8.31
CA THR A 129 -4.35 -4.55 -9.76
C THR A 129 -3.72 -3.31 -10.39
N LEU A 130 -3.95 -2.14 -9.80
CA LEU A 130 -3.35 -0.88 -10.24
C LEU A 130 -1.82 -0.94 -10.15
N SER A 131 -1.27 -1.38 -9.02
CA SER A 131 0.18 -1.45 -8.80
C SER A 131 0.89 -2.33 -9.84
N ARG A 132 0.28 -3.44 -10.25
CA ARG A 132 0.81 -4.30 -11.32
C ARG A 132 0.79 -3.63 -12.69
N LYS A 133 -0.23 -2.84 -12.99
CA LYS A 133 -0.27 -2.03 -14.21
C LYS A 133 0.80 -0.95 -14.18
N LEU A 134 0.91 -0.22 -13.08
CA LEU A 134 1.94 0.81 -12.89
C LEU A 134 3.35 0.24 -13.00
N LEU A 135 3.59 -0.98 -12.47
CA LEU A 135 4.87 -1.67 -12.67
C LEU A 135 5.16 -1.90 -14.17
N SER A 136 4.14 -2.25 -14.93
CA SER A 136 4.30 -2.50 -16.38
C SER A 136 4.50 -1.22 -17.17
N SER A 137 3.83 -0.13 -16.80
CA SER A 137 3.84 1.15 -17.51
C SER A 137 5.05 2.02 -17.15
N PHE A 138 5.40 2.12 -15.86
CA PHE A 138 6.47 2.99 -15.36
C PHE A 138 7.71 2.21 -14.94
N GLY A 139 7.51 1.14 -14.19
CA GLY A 139 8.57 0.43 -13.49
C GLY A 139 9.07 -0.81 -14.23
N LYS A 140 9.19 -0.81 -15.54
CA LYS A 140 9.64 -1.98 -16.32
C LYS A 140 10.98 -2.52 -15.82
N GLY A 141 10.99 -3.76 -15.34
CA GLY A 141 12.16 -4.37 -14.69
C GLY A 141 12.34 -3.95 -13.24
N GLY A 142 11.39 -3.23 -12.67
CA GLY A 142 11.29 -2.90 -11.26
C GLY A 142 10.68 -4.01 -10.42
N MET A 143 10.31 -3.67 -9.20
CA MET A 143 9.73 -4.60 -8.23
C MET A 143 8.47 -4.04 -7.60
N LEU A 144 7.60 -4.95 -7.14
CA LEU A 144 6.51 -4.66 -6.22
C LEU A 144 6.98 -4.92 -4.79
N HIS A 145 6.67 -4.00 -3.88
CA HIS A 145 7.00 -4.10 -2.47
C HIS A 145 5.81 -3.65 -1.62
N TYR A 146 5.42 -4.47 -0.66
CA TYR A 146 4.33 -4.17 0.27
C TYR A 146 4.95 -3.61 1.54
N ALA A 147 4.94 -2.27 1.64
CA ALA A 147 5.54 -1.52 2.72
C ALA A 147 4.52 -1.13 3.78
N GLN A 148 5.04 -0.51 4.82
CA GLN A 148 4.24 0.26 5.76
C GLN A 148 4.06 1.67 5.21
N GLY A 149 2.80 2.12 5.16
CA GLY A 149 2.45 3.46 4.72
C GLY A 149 2.36 4.46 5.87
N LYS A 150 1.46 5.41 5.73
CA LYS A 150 1.20 6.44 6.74
C LYS A 150 0.73 5.81 8.05
N TRP A 151 1.19 6.35 9.17
CA TRP A 151 0.72 5.98 10.51
C TRP A 151 0.12 7.21 11.18
N TYR A 152 -1.11 7.10 11.60
CA TYR A 152 -1.81 8.19 12.27
C TYR A 152 -1.98 7.91 13.76
N PRO A 153 -2.00 8.96 14.61
CA PRO A 153 -2.24 8.82 16.04
C PRO A 153 -3.56 8.09 16.31
N GLY A 154 -3.49 7.04 17.14
CA GLY A 154 -4.65 6.19 17.47
C GLY A 154 -4.78 4.93 16.62
N GLU A 155 -4.06 4.80 15.53
CA GLU A 155 -3.98 3.54 14.78
C GLU A 155 -2.93 2.61 15.42
N PRO A 156 -3.26 1.31 15.60
CA PRO A 156 -2.35 0.37 16.26
C PRO A 156 -1.13 -0.01 15.41
N VAL A 157 -1.26 0.10 14.08
CA VAL A 157 -0.21 -0.21 13.11
C VAL A 157 -0.27 0.78 11.94
N PRO A 158 0.82 0.99 11.22
CA PRO A 158 0.82 1.75 9.97
C PRO A 158 -0.14 1.13 8.95
N ARG A 159 -0.75 1.97 8.13
CA ARG A 159 -1.53 1.52 6.98
C ARG A 159 -0.62 0.79 6.00
N TRP A 160 -1.20 -0.05 5.16
CA TRP A 160 -0.45 -0.70 4.09
C TRP A 160 -0.06 0.31 2.99
N GLN A 161 0.99 -0.01 2.25
CA GLN A 161 1.45 0.71 1.08
C GLN A 161 1.99 -0.28 0.07
N THR A 162 1.68 -0.11 -1.20
CA THR A 162 2.36 -0.84 -2.28
C THR A 162 3.30 0.11 -3.00
N SER A 163 4.57 -0.23 -3.04
CA SER A 163 5.60 0.56 -3.71
C SER A 163 6.05 -0.14 -4.99
N ILE A 164 6.08 0.61 -6.07
CA ILE A 164 6.65 0.22 -7.35
C ILE A 164 8.02 0.89 -7.43
N ILE A 165 9.10 0.12 -7.39
CA ILE A 165 10.46 0.62 -7.32
C ILE A 165 11.24 0.16 -8.54
N TRP A 166 11.91 1.09 -9.23
CA TRP A 166 12.74 0.75 -10.40
C TRP A 166 13.99 1.61 -10.48
N ARG A 167 14.93 1.19 -11.33
CA ARG A 167 16.21 1.89 -11.55
C ARG A 167 16.07 2.88 -12.70
N LYS A 168 16.55 4.12 -12.50
CA LYS A 168 16.58 5.17 -13.54
C LYS A 168 17.47 4.80 -14.73
N ASP A 169 18.48 3.93 -14.54
CA ASP A 169 19.35 3.48 -15.63
C ASP A 169 18.72 2.38 -16.50
N GLY A 170 17.43 2.06 -16.29
CA GLY A 170 16.68 1.08 -17.07
C GLY A 170 17.12 -0.37 -16.87
N LYS A 171 18.04 -0.65 -15.94
CA LYS A 171 18.45 -2.03 -15.63
C LYS A 171 17.47 -2.65 -14.63
N ASN A 172 17.28 -3.97 -14.72
CA ASN A 172 16.32 -4.66 -13.86
C ASN A 172 16.77 -4.72 -12.40
N ILE A 173 15.85 -4.41 -11.49
CA ILE A 173 15.87 -4.84 -10.08
C ILE A 173 15.39 -6.28 -10.01
N TRP A 174 14.21 -6.54 -10.59
CA TRP A 174 13.58 -7.86 -10.66
C TRP A 174 13.32 -8.20 -12.13
N LYS A 175 13.76 -9.36 -12.56
CA LYS A 175 13.78 -9.71 -13.99
C LYS A 175 12.54 -10.49 -14.43
N ASP A 176 12.01 -11.35 -13.56
CA ASP A 176 10.92 -12.26 -13.87
C ASP A 176 9.66 -11.92 -13.07
N PRO A 177 8.77 -11.07 -13.61
CA PRO A 177 7.57 -10.65 -12.90
C PRO A 177 6.62 -11.79 -12.52
N SER A 178 6.72 -12.95 -13.18
CA SER A 178 5.89 -14.12 -12.90
C SER A 178 6.19 -14.75 -11.53
N LEU A 179 7.31 -14.38 -10.91
CA LEU A 179 7.70 -14.82 -9.57
C LEU A 179 7.10 -13.97 -8.45
N PHE A 180 6.41 -12.86 -8.75
CA PHE A 180 5.56 -12.20 -7.77
C PHE A 180 4.26 -12.98 -7.59
N ALA A 181 3.89 -13.24 -6.35
CA ALA A 181 2.59 -13.80 -6.05
C ALA A 181 1.50 -12.79 -6.41
N ASP A 182 0.44 -13.23 -7.06
CA ASP A 182 -0.75 -12.43 -7.30
C ASP A 182 -1.63 -12.46 -6.03
N MET A 183 -1.93 -11.29 -5.50
CA MET A 183 -2.69 -11.17 -4.25
C MET A 183 -4.13 -11.70 -4.39
N ASN A 184 -4.67 -11.67 -5.61
CA ASN A 184 -6.02 -12.14 -5.93
C ASN A 184 -6.06 -13.64 -6.29
N SER A 185 -4.91 -14.31 -6.32
CA SER A 185 -4.81 -15.74 -6.63
C SER A 185 -4.60 -16.58 -5.36
N SER A 186 -5.08 -17.83 -5.38
CA SER A 186 -4.87 -18.80 -4.32
C SER A 186 -3.58 -19.56 -4.53
N TYR A 187 -2.87 -19.84 -3.43
CA TYR A 187 -1.65 -20.65 -3.39
C TYR A 187 -1.76 -21.64 -2.22
N SER A 188 -0.87 -22.61 -2.18
CA SER A 188 -0.87 -23.69 -1.16
C SER A 188 0.51 -23.92 -0.55
N TYR A 189 1.35 -22.86 -0.49
CA TYR A 189 2.66 -22.98 0.16
C TYR A 189 2.49 -23.23 1.67
N THR A 190 3.45 -23.96 2.22
CA THR A 190 3.49 -24.39 3.61
C THR A 190 4.69 -23.78 4.34
N ASN A 191 4.71 -23.95 5.68
CA ASN A 191 5.87 -23.53 6.47
C ASN A 191 7.15 -24.31 6.09
N GLU A 192 7.03 -25.54 5.56
CA GLU A 192 8.18 -26.29 5.05
C GLU A 192 8.77 -25.62 3.80
N ASP A 193 7.92 -25.08 2.93
CA ASP A 193 8.37 -24.31 1.76
C ASP A 193 9.06 -23.01 2.20
N ALA A 194 8.53 -22.34 3.22
CA ALA A 194 9.11 -21.14 3.81
C ALA A 194 10.51 -21.44 4.41
N LEU A 195 10.64 -22.50 5.19
CA LEU A 195 11.92 -22.90 5.75
C LEU A 195 12.94 -23.27 4.67
N LYS A 196 12.52 -24.04 3.67
CA LYS A 196 13.37 -24.41 2.53
C LYS A 196 13.82 -23.19 1.74
N PHE A 197 12.93 -22.20 1.58
CA PHE A 197 13.26 -20.94 0.93
C PHE A 197 14.33 -20.18 1.73
N LEU A 198 14.11 -19.98 3.03
CA LEU A 198 15.02 -19.24 3.90
C LEU A 198 16.38 -19.93 4.00
N TYR A 199 16.37 -21.26 4.11
CA TYR A 199 17.60 -22.07 4.11
C TYR A 199 18.42 -21.88 2.84
N THR A 200 17.76 -21.91 1.69
CA THR A 200 18.42 -21.69 0.40
C THR A 200 18.93 -20.25 0.27
N LEU A 201 18.16 -19.29 0.79
CA LEU A 201 18.52 -17.87 0.76
C LEU A 201 19.72 -17.56 1.64
N SER A 202 19.76 -18.07 2.88
CA SER A 202 20.89 -17.86 3.81
C SER A 202 22.21 -18.33 3.18
N LEU A 203 22.22 -19.52 2.61
CA LEU A 203 23.38 -20.05 1.88
C LEU A 203 23.73 -19.24 0.62
N THR A 204 22.74 -18.68 -0.07
CA THR A 204 22.97 -17.81 -1.24
C THR A 204 23.63 -16.48 -0.84
N LEU A 205 23.23 -15.94 0.29
CA LEU A 205 23.84 -14.74 0.87
C LEU A 205 25.24 -15.02 1.42
N GLY A 206 25.50 -16.23 1.87
CA GLY A 206 26.78 -16.67 2.45
C GLY A 206 26.79 -16.59 3.97
N VAL A 207 25.61 -16.69 4.60
CA VAL A 207 25.47 -16.72 6.07
C VAL A 207 25.01 -18.09 6.54
N SER A 208 25.30 -18.39 7.83
CA SER A 208 24.93 -19.68 8.42
C SER A 208 23.42 -19.85 8.52
N ASN A 209 22.96 -21.03 8.17
CA ASN A 209 21.56 -21.44 8.37
C ASN A 209 21.28 -21.91 9.80
N GLU A 210 22.30 -22.10 10.61
CA GLU A 210 22.17 -22.42 12.06
C GLU A 210 21.58 -21.22 12.84
N ASN A 211 21.67 -20.01 12.28
CA ASN A 211 21.10 -18.78 12.84
C ASN A 211 19.61 -18.60 12.55
N ILE A 212 18.99 -19.49 11.79
CA ILE A 212 17.54 -19.43 11.55
C ILE A 212 16.80 -19.80 12.84
N VAL A 213 15.86 -18.94 13.23
CA VAL A 213 15.05 -19.09 14.45
C VAL A 213 13.60 -19.34 14.08
N ASP A 214 13.02 -20.36 14.71
CA ASP A 214 11.58 -20.64 14.61
C ASP A 214 10.79 -19.61 15.43
N ALA A 215 9.77 -19.02 14.84
CA ALA A 215 8.89 -18.05 15.50
C ALA A 215 7.54 -18.69 15.85
N TYR A 216 7.11 -18.52 17.10
CA TYR A 216 5.87 -19.08 17.63
C TYR A 216 4.92 -17.99 18.11
N GLU A 217 3.62 -18.27 18.06
CA GLU A 217 2.64 -17.45 18.78
C GLU A 217 2.87 -17.55 20.30
N ASP A 218 2.54 -16.49 21.04
CA ASP A 218 2.63 -16.52 22.51
C ASP A 218 1.52 -17.41 23.10
N PRO A 219 1.83 -18.64 23.55
CA PRO A 219 0.82 -19.57 24.03
C PRO A 219 0.14 -19.07 25.30
N VAL A 220 0.84 -18.33 26.14
CA VAL A 220 0.26 -17.81 27.39
C VAL A 220 -0.83 -16.78 27.09
N HIS A 221 -0.56 -15.86 26.17
CA HIS A 221 -1.54 -14.85 25.76
C HIS A 221 -2.81 -15.50 25.20
N TYR A 222 -2.68 -16.41 24.24
CA TYR A 222 -3.83 -17.00 23.56
C TYR A 222 -4.62 -17.99 24.44
N ILE A 223 -3.95 -18.74 25.30
CA ILE A 223 -4.64 -19.61 26.29
C ILE A 223 -5.41 -18.76 27.31
N MET A 224 -4.84 -17.66 27.80
CA MET A 224 -5.54 -16.77 28.72
C MET A 224 -6.72 -16.07 28.04
N LYS A 225 -6.59 -15.72 26.79
CA LYS A 225 -7.65 -15.09 26.01
C LYS A 225 -8.81 -16.06 25.78
N GLU A 226 -8.53 -17.30 25.39
CA GLU A 226 -9.52 -18.35 25.26
C GLU A 226 -10.23 -18.66 26.58
N ALA A 227 -9.48 -18.78 27.69
CA ALA A 227 -10.04 -19.03 29.01
C ALA A 227 -10.92 -17.89 29.57
N SER A 228 -10.86 -16.71 28.96
CA SER A 228 -11.73 -15.56 29.34
C SER A 228 -13.07 -15.57 28.62
N LEU A 229 -13.28 -16.44 27.63
CA LEU A 229 -14.54 -16.54 26.89
C LEU A 229 -15.61 -17.25 27.74
N PRO A 230 -16.89 -16.92 27.58
CA PRO A 230 -18.00 -17.67 28.15
C PRO A 230 -17.98 -19.13 27.65
N LEU A 231 -18.42 -20.06 28.50
CA LEU A 231 -18.39 -21.53 28.21
C LEU A 231 -19.24 -21.94 27.00
N ASP A 232 -20.20 -21.16 26.64
CA ASP A 232 -21.11 -21.35 25.49
C ASP A 232 -20.57 -20.77 24.18
N ILE A 233 -19.42 -20.12 24.21
CA ILE A 233 -18.77 -19.56 23.02
C ILE A 233 -17.57 -20.42 22.64
N ASP A 234 -17.71 -21.16 21.54
CA ASP A 234 -16.58 -21.87 20.91
C ASP A 234 -15.92 -20.95 19.86
N PRO A 235 -14.68 -20.49 20.10
CA PRO A 235 -13.99 -19.58 19.16
C PRO A 235 -13.72 -20.21 17.79
N LEU A 236 -13.79 -21.55 17.68
CA LEU A 236 -13.57 -22.26 16.41
C LEU A 236 -14.85 -22.41 15.58
N ASN A 237 -16.03 -22.29 16.20
CA ASN A 237 -17.32 -22.52 15.55
C ASN A 237 -18.29 -21.33 15.64
N CYS A 238 -17.86 -20.20 16.18
CA CYS A 238 -18.66 -18.97 16.20
C CYS A 238 -18.71 -18.30 14.83
N ASP A 239 -19.86 -17.71 14.52
CA ASP A 239 -19.97 -16.75 13.44
C ASP A 239 -19.22 -15.47 13.86
N LEU A 240 -18.04 -15.26 13.27
CA LEU A 240 -17.03 -14.28 13.73
C LEU A 240 -17.04 -12.99 12.90
N ASP A 241 -18.17 -12.65 12.27
CA ASP A 241 -18.20 -11.55 11.31
C ASP A 241 -17.86 -10.18 11.91
N ASP A 242 -18.09 -9.99 13.19
CA ASP A 242 -17.97 -8.65 13.81
C ASP A 242 -16.73 -8.42 14.71
N ASP A 243 -15.91 -9.44 14.99
CA ASP A 243 -14.80 -9.29 15.96
C ASP A 243 -13.46 -9.80 15.43
N LEU A 244 -12.61 -8.85 14.98
CA LEU A 244 -11.25 -9.12 14.49
C LEU A 244 -10.41 -9.91 15.51
N ASP A 245 -10.59 -9.64 16.79
CA ASP A 245 -9.88 -10.28 17.88
C ASP A 245 -10.24 -11.75 18.01
N ARG A 246 -11.52 -12.10 17.83
CA ARG A 246 -12.00 -13.49 17.87
C ARG A 246 -11.53 -14.26 16.65
N ARG A 247 -11.55 -13.65 15.46
CA ARG A 247 -11.00 -14.26 14.23
C ARG A 247 -9.52 -14.60 14.39
N THR A 248 -8.75 -13.68 14.99
CA THR A 248 -7.34 -13.89 15.26
C THR A 248 -7.14 -15.05 16.25
N LEU A 249 -7.92 -15.11 17.32
CA LEU A 249 -7.88 -16.19 18.29
C LEU A 249 -8.22 -17.54 17.64
N ALA A 250 -9.31 -17.62 16.88
CA ALA A 250 -9.72 -18.82 16.16
C ALA A 250 -8.64 -19.31 15.19
N LYS A 251 -8.06 -18.40 14.43
CA LYS A 251 -6.96 -18.70 13.50
C LYS A 251 -5.76 -19.31 14.23
N VAL A 252 -5.31 -18.69 15.30
CA VAL A 252 -4.14 -19.14 16.07
C VAL A 252 -4.40 -20.50 16.72
N LEU A 253 -5.56 -20.71 17.34
CA LEU A 253 -5.93 -21.99 17.95
C LEU A 253 -6.05 -23.12 16.91
N SER A 254 -6.59 -22.83 15.72
CA SER A 254 -6.70 -23.82 14.64
C SER A 254 -5.34 -24.23 14.05
N GLN A 255 -4.36 -23.33 14.03
CA GLN A 255 -2.99 -23.61 13.58
C GLN A 255 -2.22 -24.46 14.61
N GLY A 256 -2.53 -24.31 15.90
CA GLY A 256 -1.86 -24.96 17.02
C GLY A 256 -0.67 -24.15 17.54
N LEU A 257 -0.62 -23.96 18.86
CA LEU A 257 0.37 -23.13 19.55
C LEU A 257 1.80 -23.71 19.61
N ASN A 258 1.95 -24.98 19.22
CA ASN A 258 3.23 -25.70 19.27
C ASN A 258 3.92 -25.79 17.89
N LYS A 259 3.41 -25.09 16.89
CA LYS A 259 3.99 -25.08 15.55
C LYS A 259 4.55 -23.69 15.23
N PRO A 260 5.70 -23.59 14.56
CA PRO A 260 6.20 -22.31 14.11
C PRO A 260 5.23 -21.69 13.10
N VAL A 261 5.00 -20.39 13.22
CA VAL A 261 4.17 -19.60 12.29
C VAL A 261 5.01 -18.96 11.20
N GLY A 262 6.31 -18.94 11.37
CA GLY A 262 7.29 -18.46 10.40
C GLY A 262 8.71 -18.60 10.92
N TYR A 263 9.65 -18.04 10.17
CA TYR A 263 11.08 -18.20 10.42
C TYR A 263 11.79 -16.86 10.33
N VAL A 264 12.77 -16.66 11.18
CA VAL A 264 13.52 -15.42 11.33
C VAL A 264 15.00 -15.70 11.09
N LEU A 265 15.63 -14.92 10.22
CA LEU A 265 17.07 -14.93 10.02
C LEU A 265 17.63 -13.57 10.47
N PRO A 266 18.34 -13.47 11.59
CA PRO A 266 19.10 -12.28 11.93
C PRO A 266 20.03 -11.93 10.77
N LEU A 267 19.91 -10.74 10.21
CA LEU A 267 20.59 -10.37 8.97
C LEU A 267 20.85 -8.87 8.92
N ASN A 268 22.11 -8.53 8.67
CA ASN A 268 22.55 -7.17 8.37
C ASN A 268 23.59 -7.17 7.26
N TYR A 269 23.94 -6.00 6.76
CA TYR A 269 24.99 -5.81 5.78
C TYR A 269 26.05 -4.84 6.34
N GLY A 270 27.23 -5.35 6.62
CA GLY A 270 28.36 -4.60 7.15
C GLY A 270 29.66 -5.01 6.48
N HIS A 271 30.64 -4.10 6.42
CA HIS A 271 31.94 -4.36 5.82
C HIS A 271 31.93 -4.95 4.40
N ASN A 272 30.93 -4.60 3.60
CA ASN A 272 30.65 -5.10 2.24
C ASN A 272 30.29 -6.60 2.15
N GLU A 273 29.82 -7.19 3.24
CA GLU A 273 29.33 -8.57 3.27
C GLU A 273 28.08 -8.73 4.14
N TRP A 274 27.38 -9.86 3.96
CA TRP A 274 26.24 -10.20 4.79
C TRP A 274 26.71 -10.78 6.11
N ILE A 275 26.12 -10.30 7.19
CA ILE A 275 26.43 -10.70 8.57
C ILE A 275 25.16 -11.29 9.18
N SER A 276 25.32 -12.36 9.94
CA SER A 276 24.27 -13.00 10.71
C SER A 276 24.83 -13.47 12.05
N SER A 277 24.03 -13.40 13.09
CA SER A 277 24.40 -13.88 14.43
C SER A 277 23.29 -14.72 15.04
N ALA A 278 23.65 -15.62 15.94
CA ALA A 278 22.68 -16.37 16.70
C ALA A 278 21.90 -15.48 17.67
N TRP A 279 20.59 -15.66 17.75
CA TRP A 279 19.74 -15.05 18.76
C TRP A 279 19.43 -16.05 19.88
N SER A 280 19.66 -15.63 21.11
CA SER A 280 19.34 -16.42 22.30
C SER A 280 18.15 -15.79 23.04
N PHE A 281 17.19 -16.61 23.41
CA PHE A 281 16.00 -16.20 24.14
C PHE A 281 15.95 -16.87 25.49
N ARG A 282 15.36 -16.21 26.49
CA ARG A 282 15.28 -16.70 27.88
C ARG A 282 14.60 -18.08 28.01
N ARG A 283 13.75 -18.46 27.04
CA ARG A 283 13.00 -19.72 27.02
C ARG A 283 13.32 -20.58 25.81
N ASP A 284 14.46 -20.36 25.18
CA ASP A 284 14.93 -21.03 23.97
C ASP A 284 14.00 -20.96 22.76
N ASN A 285 12.93 -20.17 22.84
CA ASN A 285 11.96 -19.97 21.77
C ASN A 285 11.68 -18.50 21.55
N LEU A 286 11.52 -18.11 20.28
CA LEU A 286 11.05 -16.79 19.89
C LEU A 286 9.52 -16.78 19.92
N PHE A 287 8.95 -16.12 20.92
CA PHE A 287 7.52 -15.84 20.98
C PHE A 287 7.23 -14.45 20.45
N LEU A 288 6.32 -14.37 19.47
CA LEU A 288 5.93 -13.13 18.83
C LEU A 288 5.05 -12.27 19.74
N ILE A 289 5.12 -10.96 19.56
CA ILE A 289 4.14 -10.04 20.13
C ILE A 289 2.77 -10.40 19.52
N PRO A 290 1.73 -10.62 20.35
CA PRO A 290 0.41 -10.99 19.87
C PRO A 290 -0.18 -9.98 18.89
N GLY A 291 -0.85 -10.46 17.84
CA GLY A 291 -1.47 -9.62 16.81
C GLY A 291 -1.56 -10.33 15.46
N ASN A 292 -2.10 -9.62 14.48
CA ASN A 292 -2.28 -10.09 13.10
C ASN A 292 -1.39 -9.37 12.07
N SER A 293 -0.48 -8.51 12.54
CA SER A 293 0.49 -7.81 11.69
C SER A 293 1.52 -8.79 11.11
N PRO A 294 2.22 -8.42 10.02
CA PRO A 294 3.34 -9.18 9.51
C PRO A 294 4.35 -9.57 10.60
N LEU A 295 4.93 -10.76 10.48
CA LEU A 295 5.82 -11.33 11.48
C LEU A 295 6.95 -10.38 11.88
N GLY A 296 7.54 -9.69 10.92
CA GLY A 296 8.65 -8.76 11.17
C GLY A 296 8.29 -7.57 12.08
N LEU A 297 7.00 -7.20 12.17
CA LEU A 297 6.50 -6.16 13.07
C LEU A 297 6.18 -6.67 14.48
N ARG A 298 6.19 -7.98 14.64
CA ARG A 298 5.82 -8.66 15.88
C ARG A 298 7.02 -9.25 16.62
N LEU A 299 8.23 -8.93 16.16
CA LEU A 299 9.46 -9.36 16.83
C LEU A 299 9.60 -8.69 18.19
N PRO A 300 9.86 -9.45 19.26
CA PRO A 300 10.07 -8.92 20.60
C PRO A 300 11.48 -8.33 20.75
N MET A 301 11.78 -7.22 20.09
CA MET A 301 13.10 -6.61 20.00
C MET A 301 13.69 -6.25 21.36
N ASP A 302 12.84 -5.92 22.36
CA ASP A 302 13.26 -5.61 23.72
C ASP A 302 13.78 -6.84 24.50
N SER A 303 13.44 -8.05 24.02
CA SER A 303 13.94 -9.30 24.62
C SER A 303 15.32 -9.73 24.15
N LEU A 304 15.83 -9.09 23.08
CA LEU A 304 17.17 -9.33 22.57
C LEU A 304 18.21 -8.64 23.45
N MET A 305 19.43 -9.16 23.40
CA MET A 305 20.56 -8.56 24.11
C MET A 305 20.76 -7.13 23.62
N GLN A 306 20.78 -6.18 24.55
CA GLN A 306 21.05 -4.78 24.24
C GLN A 306 22.54 -4.56 24.16
N ASN A 307 22.99 -3.89 23.11
CA ASN A 307 24.36 -3.39 23.02
C ASN A 307 24.31 -1.87 23.27
N PRO A 308 24.79 -1.36 24.43
CA PRO A 308 24.70 0.06 24.75
C PRO A 308 25.41 0.98 23.76
N GLU A 309 26.39 0.44 22.99
CA GLU A 309 27.12 1.22 22.00
C GLU A 309 26.37 1.42 20.68
N GLU A 310 25.38 0.58 20.34
CA GLU A 310 24.59 0.73 19.12
C GLU A 310 23.60 1.91 19.17
N GLU A 311 23.12 2.30 20.34
CA GLU A 311 22.24 3.46 20.49
C GLU A 311 22.93 4.80 20.19
N LEU A 312 24.27 4.80 20.14
CA LEU A 312 25.08 5.99 19.96
C LEU A 312 25.73 6.09 18.57
N THR A 313 25.62 5.08 17.73
CA THR A 313 26.09 5.19 16.34
C THR A 313 25.05 5.95 15.52
N PRO A 314 25.35 7.19 15.10
CA PRO A 314 24.45 7.89 14.19
C PRO A 314 24.30 7.04 12.93
N HIS A 315 23.06 6.82 12.49
CA HIS A 315 22.81 6.27 11.15
C HIS A 315 23.67 7.11 10.20
N ASN A 316 24.63 6.49 9.54
CA ASN A 316 25.39 7.16 8.49
C ASN A 316 24.39 7.44 7.35
N GLU A 317 23.74 8.59 7.43
CA GLU A 317 23.00 9.09 6.29
C GLU A 317 23.96 9.26 5.14
N PRO A 318 23.62 8.76 3.93
CA PRO A 318 24.48 8.96 2.78
C PRO A 318 24.74 10.45 2.59
N ASP A 319 25.99 10.84 2.41
CA ASP A 319 26.33 12.21 2.07
C ASP A 319 25.60 12.61 0.78
N LEU A 320 24.66 13.54 0.91
CA LEU A 320 23.81 14.00 -0.19
C LEU A 320 24.64 14.65 -1.32
N PHE A 321 25.84 15.09 -1.03
CA PHE A 321 26.77 15.75 -1.98
C PHE A 321 27.79 14.75 -2.57
N ALA A 322 27.89 13.55 -2.04
CA ALA A 322 28.80 12.54 -2.58
C ALA A 322 28.40 12.11 -3.99
N GLN A 323 29.38 11.95 -4.86
CA GLN A 323 29.17 11.34 -6.16
C GLN A 323 28.82 9.85 -5.96
N THR A 324 27.58 9.49 -6.29
CA THR A 324 27.09 8.13 -6.18
C THR A 324 27.52 7.32 -7.40
N PRO A 325 28.27 6.20 -7.24
CA PRO A 325 28.70 5.38 -8.36
C PRO A 325 27.52 4.67 -9.01
N GLU A 326 27.70 4.24 -10.27
CA GLU A 326 26.67 3.46 -10.98
C GLU A 326 26.33 2.16 -10.22
N LEU A 327 25.03 1.84 -10.17
CA LEU A 327 24.54 0.61 -9.55
C LEU A 327 25.01 -0.63 -10.34
N LYS A 328 25.55 -1.61 -9.62
CA LYS A 328 26.00 -2.89 -10.19
C LYS A 328 24.82 -3.77 -10.63
N LYS A 329 25.11 -4.83 -11.38
CA LYS A 329 24.16 -5.89 -11.75
C LYS A 329 24.34 -7.08 -10.81
N PHE A 330 23.40 -7.33 -9.92
CA PHE A 330 23.53 -8.35 -8.86
C PHE A 330 23.01 -9.72 -9.26
N LEU A 331 21.96 -9.81 -10.09
CA LEU A 331 21.23 -11.05 -10.37
C LEU A 331 22.12 -12.18 -10.93
N LYS A 332 23.09 -11.86 -11.81
CA LYS A 332 23.99 -12.89 -12.37
C LYS A 332 24.87 -13.53 -11.29
N LYS A 333 25.37 -12.71 -10.34
CA LYS A 333 26.18 -13.16 -9.19
C LYS A 333 25.31 -14.00 -8.24
N ALA A 334 24.13 -13.53 -7.91
CA ALA A 334 23.18 -14.22 -7.04
C ALA A 334 22.78 -15.60 -7.61
N ARG A 335 22.41 -15.69 -8.88
CA ARG A 335 22.09 -16.97 -9.55
C ARG A 335 23.26 -17.95 -9.55
N LYS A 336 24.51 -17.46 -9.70
CA LYS A 336 25.70 -18.31 -9.63
C LYS A 336 25.91 -18.85 -8.22
N LYS A 337 25.74 -18.02 -7.20
CA LYS A 337 25.82 -18.44 -5.78
C LYS A 337 24.70 -19.44 -5.47
N CYS A 338 23.46 -19.12 -5.83
CA CYS A 338 22.28 -19.95 -5.57
C CYS A 338 22.38 -21.37 -6.13
N LYS A 339 22.97 -21.55 -7.33
CA LYS A 339 23.21 -22.88 -7.91
C LYS A 339 24.20 -23.75 -7.12
N LYS A 340 25.05 -23.14 -6.30
CA LYS A 340 26.10 -23.85 -5.54
C LYS A 340 25.68 -24.20 -4.11
N THR A 341 24.52 -23.75 -3.66
CA THR A 341 24.07 -23.90 -2.25
C THR A 341 23.99 -25.36 -1.78
N GLU A 342 23.66 -26.29 -2.66
CA GLU A 342 23.56 -27.72 -2.31
C GLU A 342 24.86 -28.36 -1.78
N LYS A 343 26.00 -27.71 -1.99
CA LYS A 343 27.33 -28.19 -1.58
C LYS A 343 27.98 -27.30 -0.51
N LEU A 344 27.26 -26.29 -0.03
CA LEU A 344 27.80 -25.33 0.94
C LEU A 344 27.32 -25.69 2.35
N MET A 345 28.27 -25.82 3.25
CA MET A 345 28.05 -25.75 4.71
C MET A 345 28.77 -24.52 5.20
N ILE A 346 28.04 -23.54 5.69
CA ILE A 346 28.59 -22.33 6.28
C ILE A 346 28.40 -22.48 7.78
N LYS A 347 29.52 -22.53 8.51
CA LYS A 347 29.49 -22.57 9.97
C LYS A 347 29.22 -21.20 10.52
N ASP A 348 28.58 -21.15 11.67
CA ASP A 348 28.43 -19.93 12.45
C ASP A 348 29.80 -19.40 12.87
N ASP A 349 29.96 -18.08 12.86
CA ASP A 349 31.11 -17.41 13.42
C ASP A 349 30.76 -16.94 14.84
N PRO A 350 31.32 -17.57 15.89
CA PRO A 350 31.03 -17.21 17.26
C PRO A 350 31.50 -15.80 17.64
N ASN A 351 32.36 -15.18 16.81
CA ASN A 351 32.82 -13.80 16.98
C ASN A 351 32.10 -12.81 16.05
N ALA A 352 31.04 -13.24 15.34
CA ALA A 352 30.26 -12.34 14.52
C ALA A 352 29.65 -11.22 15.37
N GLU A 353 29.62 -10.02 14.80
CA GLU A 353 28.92 -8.88 15.39
C GLU A 353 27.46 -9.23 15.63
N PHE A 354 26.91 -8.87 16.80
CA PHE A 354 25.52 -9.16 17.14
C PHE A 354 24.59 -8.34 16.25
N VAL A 355 23.72 -9.03 15.54
CA VAL A 355 22.79 -8.43 14.57
C VAL A 355 21.41 -8.29 15.20
N ARG A 356 20.85 -7.09 15.23
CA ARG A 356 19.49 -6.80 15.75
C ARG A 356 18.41 -6.67 14.67
N THR A 357 18.78 -6.66 13.41
CA THR A 357 17.84 -6.65 12.28
C THR A 357 17.62 -8.06 11.76
N ALA A 358 16.48 -8.33 11.16
CA ALA A 358 16.20 -9.68 10.66
C ALA A 358 15.36 -9.67 9.37
N LEU A 359 15.64 -10.64 8.51
CA LEU A 359 14.78 -11.05 7.44
C LEU A 359 13.83 -12.13 7.96
N ASN A 360 12.53 -12.00 7.66
CA ASN A 360 11.54 -12.94 8.15
C ASN A 360 10.78 -13.56 6.98
N ILE A 361 10.38 -14.81 7.14
CA ILE A 361 9.53 -15.50 6.15
C ILE A 361 8.37 -16.18 6.88
N GLU A 362 7.16 -15.95 6.38
CA GLU A 362 5.95 -16.62 6.86
C GLU A 362 5.04 -16.99 5.70
N VAL A 363 4.11 -17.91 5.94
CA VAL A 363 3.04 -18.24 5.01
C VAL A 363 1.72 -17.74 5.56
N ARG A 364 1.07 -16.87 4.82
CA ARG A 364 -0.28 -16.36 5.13
C ARG A 364 -1.21 -16.73 3.97
N GLU A 365 -2.29 -17.43 4.26
CA GLU A 365 -3.29 -17.86 3.26
C GLU A 365 -2.67 -18.58 2.05
N GLY A 366 -1.68 -19.43 2.31
CA GLY A 366 -0.95 -20.19 1.31
C GLY A 366 0.03 -19.38 0.46
N LYS A 367 0.20 -18.08 0.69
CA LYS A 367 1.18 -17.21 0.02
C LYS A 367 2.45 -17.07 0.88
N LEU A 368 3.60 -17.06 0.24
CA LEU A 368 4.89 -16.91 0.92
C LEU A 368 5.30 -15.44 0.95
N TYR A 369 5.39 -14.88 2.16
CA TYR A 369 5.78 -13.50 2.42
C TYR A 369 7.22 -13.43 2.91
N ILE A 370 7.97 -12.49 2.37
CA ILE A 370 9.35 -12.21 2.76
C ILE A 370 9.42 -10.78 3.28
N PHE A 371 9.61 -10.64 4.58
CA PHE A 371 9.74 -9.36 5.25
C PHE A 371 11.22 -8.92 5.24
N LEU A 372 11.50 -7.86 4.50
CA LEU A 372 12.86 -7.33 4.31
C LEU A 372 13.33 -6.56 5.55
N PRO A 373 14.59 -6.73 5.99
CA PRO A 373 15.17 -5.95 7.07
C PRO A 373 15.45 -4.50 6.64
N PRO A 374 15.59 -3.55 7.58
CA PRO A 374 16.10 -2.22 7.28
C PRO A 374 17.56 -2.32 6.81
N LEU A 375 17.86 -1.75 5.64
CA LEU A 375 19.20 -1.73 5.06
C LEU A 375 19.58 -0.28 4.69
N ASN A 376 20.74 0.16 5.17
CA ASN A 376 21.22 1.52 4.95
C ASN A 376 21.84 1.75 3.56
N HIS A 377 22.10 0.68 2.79
CA HIS A 377 22.76 0.75 1.49
C HIS A 377 21.89 0.18 0.38
N THR A 378 21.64 0.99 -0.64
CA THR A 378 20.89 0.57 -1.83
C THR A 378 21.49 -0.65 -2.51
N GLU A 379 22.82 -0.74 -2.57
CA GLU A 379 23.53 -1.89 -3.15
C GLU A 379 23.24 -3.20 -2.40
N ALA A 380 23.20 -3.15 -1.06
CA ALA A 380 22.85 -4.31 -0.24
C ALA A 380 21.40 -4.71 -0.47
N PHE A 381 20.48 -3.74 -0.48
CA PHE A 381 19.07 -3.98 -0.80
C PHE A 381 18.91 -4.68 -2.15
N LEU A 382 19.56 -4.17 -3.20
CA LEU A 382 19.47 -4.74 -4.54
C LEU A 382 20.15 -6.13 -4.63
N GLU A 383 21.22 -6.40 -3.88
CA GLU A 383 21.83 -7.74 -3.80
C GLU A 383 20.89 -8.73 -3.09
N LEU A 384 20.19 -8.30 -2.04
CA LEU A 384 19.17 -9.10 -1.35
C LEU A 384 18.02 -9.46 -2.29
N ILE A 385 17.43 -8.47 -2.94
CA ILE A 385 16.33 -8.67 -3.90
C ILE A 385 16.76 -9.63 -5.03
N ALA A 386 17.95 -9.45 -5.59
CA ALA A 386 18.48 -10.35 -6.61
C ALA A 386 18.70 -11.78 -6.10
N SER A 387 19.07 -11.95 -4.82
CA SER A 387 19.23 -13.25 -4.19
C SER A 387 17.88 -13.92 -3.95
N ILE A 388 16.87 -13.18 -3.51
CA ILE A 388 15.49 -13.64 -3.36
C ILE A 388 14.94 -14.11 -4.73
N GLU A 389 15.09 -13.31 -5.79
CA GLU A 389 14.64 -13.71 -7.14
C GLU A 389 15.35 -14.98 -7.62
N ALA A 390 16.64 -15.12 -7.33
CA ALA A 390 17.40 -16.31 -7.73
C ALA A 390 16.89 -17.57 -7.02
N VAL A 391 16.53 -17.47 -5.74
CA VAL A 391 15.97 -18.56 -4.93
C VAL A 391 14.53 -18.87 -5.37
N ALA A 392 13.69 -17.85 -5.54
CA ALA A 392 12.32 -17.99 -6.03
C ALA A 392 12.29 -18.74 -7.37
N LYS A 393 13.18 -18.37 -8.28
CA LYS A 393 13.36 -19.06 -9.57
C LYS A 393 13.84 -20.51 -9.44
N LYS A 394 14.77 -20.79 -8.50
CA LYS A 394 15.31 -22.13 -8.26
C LYS A 394 14.26 -23.07 -7.70
N LEU A 395 13.45 -22.58 -6.77
CA LEU A 395 12.44 -23.38 -6.07
C LEU A 395 11.08 -23.37 -6.75
N ASP A 396 10.89 -22.54 -7.78
CA ASP A 396 9.61 -22.29 -8.45
C ASP A 396 8.52 -21.81 -7.47
N ILE A 397 8.90 -20.91 -6.56
CA ILE A 397 8.02 -20.34 -5.54
C ILE A 397 7.77 -18.86 -5.88
N LYS A 398 6.50 -18.48 -5.92
CA LYS A 398 6.09 -17.08 -6.04
C LYS A 398 6.06 -16.43 -4.67
N VAL A 399 6.53 -15.19 -4.59
CA VAL A 399 6.73 -14.49 -3.33
C VAL A 399 6.03 -13.15 -3.29
N VAL A 400 5.67 -12.72 -2.08
CA VAL A 400 5.28 -11.34 -1.77
C VAL A 400 6.45 -10.71 -1.01
N LEU A 401 6.94 -9.57 -1.49
CA LEU A 401 7.98 -8.81 -0.80
C LEU A 401 7.33 -7.76 0.08
N GLU A 402 7.68 -7.74 1.35
CA GLU A 402 7.16 -6.77 2.32
C GLU A 402 8.26 -6.30 3.28
N GLY A 403 7.93 -5.38 4.18
CA GLY A 403 8.84 -4.89 5.20
C GLY A 403 9.47 -3.53 4.86
N TYR A 404 10.76 -3.38 5.11
CA TYR A 404 11.43 -2.09 4.93
C TYR A 404 11.78 -1.81 3.47
N GLU A 405 11.53 -0.57 3.06
CA GLU A 405 11.93 -0.05 1.75
C GLU A 405 13.45 0.20 1.68
N PRO A 406 14.04 0.31 0.47
CA PRO A 406 15.41 0.77 0.36
C PRO A 406 15.57 2.19 0.91
N ALA A 407 16.75 2.53 1.40
CA ALA A 407 17.09 3.91 1.74
C ALA A 407 16.88 4.82 0.52
N HIS A 408 16.55 6.09 0.77
CA HIS A 408 16.37 7.07 -0.29
C HIS A 408 17.62 7.13 -1.18
N ASP A 409 17.43 6.97 -2.49
CA ASP A 409 18.52 6.95 -3.46
C ASP A 409 18.08 7.57 -4.79
N LEU A 410 18.79 8.60 -5.23
CA LEU A 410 18.48 9.31 -6.47
C LEU A 410 18.61 8.47 -7.76
N ARG A 411 19.21 7.27 -7.66
CA ARG A 411 19.33 6.31 -8.76
C ARG A 411 18.09 5.43 -8.93
N LEU A 412 17.14 5.50 -7.98
CA LEU A 412 15.87 4.81 -8.01
C LEU A 412 14.73 5.79 -8.19
N ASP A 413 13.67 5.34 -8.83
CA ASP A 413 12.37 5.99 -8.83
C ASP A 413 11.34 5.10 -8.13
N THR A 414 10.33 5.73 -7.55
CA THR A 414 9.29 5.03 -6.81
C THR A 414 7.94 5.68 -7.04
N ILE A 415 6.91 4.87 -7.31
CA ILE A 415 5.49 5.25 -7.19
C ILE A 415 4.92 4.46 -6.02
N LYS A 416 4.09 5.11 -5.20
CA LYS A 416 3.45 4.50 -4.04
C LYS A 416 1.94 4.55 -4.18
N VAL A 417 1.29 3.42 -3.92
CA VAL A 417 -0.17 3.29 -3.86
C VAL A 417 -0.54 3.06 -2.40
N THR A 418 -1.31 3.98 -1.83
CA THR A 418 -1.64 4.00 -0.40
C THR A 418 -3.15 4.15 -0.19
N PRO A 419 -3.73 3.55 0.86
CA PRO A 419 -5.10 3.79 1.21
C PRO A 419 -5.23 5.09 2.02
N ASP A 420 -6.34 5.78 1.80
CA ASP A 420 -6.78 6.86 2.66
C ASP A 420 -8.31 6.80 2.83
N PRO A 421 -8.92 7.43 3.83
CA PRO A 421 -10.37 7.40 3.98
C PRO A 421 -11.08 7.75 2.68
N GLY A 422 -11.91 6.82 2.20
CA GLY A 422 -12.70 6.98 0.98
C GLY A 422 -11.96 6.86 -0.35
N VAL A 423 -10.63 6.82 -0.40
CA VAL A 423 -9.84 6.84 -1.65
C VAL A 423 -8.63 5.90 -1.62
N ILE A 424 -8.07 5.67 -2.80
CA ILE A 424 -6.68 5.23 -2.99
C ILE A 424 -5.89 6.44 -3.48
N GLU A 425 -4.77 6.74 -2.83
CA GLU A 425 -3.81 7.75 -3.27
C GLU A 425 -2.67 7.10 -4.06
N VAL A 426 -2.21 7.77 -5.10
CA VAL A 426 -1.02 7.38 -5.86
C VAL A 426 0.02 8.48 -5.76
N ASN A 427 1.03 8.26 -4.94
CA ASN A 427 2.15 9.19 -4.79
C ASN A 427 3.11 9.00 -5.96
N ILE A 428 3.11 9.96 -6.89
CA ILE A 428 3.95 9.92 -8.09
C ILE A 428 5.32 10.55 -7.84
N GLN A 429 6.31 10.07 -8.60
CA GLN A 429 7.67 10.62 -8.54
C GLN A 429 7.69 12.09 -9.01
N PRO A 430 8.60 12.93 -8.48
CA PRO A 430 8.77 14.30 -8.94
C PRO A 430 9.30 14.34 -10.38
N MET A 431 8.68 15.16 -11.21
CA MET A 431 9.02 15.39 -12.61
C MET A 431 9.53 16.81 -12.82
N THR A 432 10.45 17.00 -13.74
CA THR A 432 11.17 18.26 -13.96
C THR A 432 10.76 18.98 -15.25
N SER A 433 9.77 18.45 -15.98
CA SER A 433 9.25 19.07 -17.19
C SER A 433 7.76 18.87 -17.33
N TRP A 434 7.11 19.80 -18.01
CA TRP A 434 5.69 19.71 -18.37
C TRP A 434 5.36 18.43 -19.13
N GLU A 435 6.20 18.08 -20.13
CA GLU A 435 6.00 16.88 -20.94
C GLU A 435 5.97 15.62 -20.07
N SER A 436 6.97 15.45 -19.19
CA SER A 436 7.03 14.29 -18.32
C SER A 436 5.86 14.23 -17.31
N LEU A 437 5.45 15.38 -16.77
CA LEU A 437 4.29 15.46 -15.88
C LEU A 437 3.01 15.06 -16.60
N ARG A 438 2.74 15.64 -17.76
CA ARG A 438 1.56 15.39 -18.59
C ARG A 438 1.47 13.89 -18.98
N ASP A 439 2.54 13.35 -19.53
CA ASP A 439 2.54 11.99 -20.07
C ASP A 439 2.44 10.95 -18.96
N ASN A 440 3.06 11.20 -17.81
CA ASN A 440 2.94 10.34 -16.63
C ASN A 440 1.52 10.37 -16.06
N LEU A 441 0.89 11.55 -15.97
CA LEU A 441 -0.50 11.65 -15.51
C LEU A 441 -1.45 10.94 -16.47
N PHE A 442 -1.32 11.12 -17.78
CA PHE A 442 -2.16 10.43 -18.74
C PHE A 442 -2.02 8.91 -18.63
N THR A 443 -0.80 8.40 -18.45
CA THR A 443 -0.55 6.98 -18.25
C THR A 443 -1.18 6.49 -16.96
N LEU A 444 -1.01 7.21 -15.86
CA LEU A 444 -1.60 6.88 -14.56
C LEU A 444 -3.13 6.83 -14.62
N TYR A 445 -3.77 7.86 -15.17
CA TYR A 445 -5.24 7.91 -15.26
C TYR A 445 -5.79 6.79 -16.17
N LYS A 446 -5.08 6.47 -17.24
CA LYS A 446 -5.43 5.32 -18.09
C LYS A 446 -5.34 4.00 -17.31
N ASP A 447 -4.22 3.76 -16.61
CA ASP A 447 -4.01 2.54 -15.83
C ASP A 447 -5.02 2.42 -14.68
N ALA A 448 -5.36 3.53 -14.02
CA ALA A 448 -6.40 3.58 -12.99
C ALA A 448 -7.76 3.20 -13.56
N LYS A 449 -8.17 3.81 -14.67
CA LYS A 449 -9.46 3.50 -15.33
C LYS A 449 -9.54 2.03 -15.77
N GLU A 450 -8.47 1.50 -16.33
CA GLU A 450 -8.40 0.07 -16.69
C GLU A 450 -8.39 -0.86 -15.47
N SER A 451 -8.06 -0.34 -14.29
CA SER A 451 -8.15 -1.03 -13.00
C SER A 451 -9.49 -0.79 -12.28
N ARG A 452 -10.50 -0.26 -12.96
CA ARG A 452 -11.82 0.09 -12.40
C ARG A 452 -11.76 1.16 -11.31
N LEU A 453 -10.83 2.11 -11.44
CA LEU A 453 -10.66 3.26 -10.56
C LEU A 453 -10.91 4.55 -11.34
N GLY A 454 -11.66 5.47 -10.76
CA GLY A 454 -12.04 6.76 -11.34
C GLY A 454 -11.69 7.93 -10.42
N THR A 455 -11.78 9.13 -10.94
CA THR A 455 -11.52 10.38 -10.22
C THR A 455 -12.80 11.12 -9.82
N GLU A 456 -13.95 10.60 -10.20
CA GLU A 456 -15.26 11.18 -9.93
C GLU A 456 -16.08 10.23 -9.06
N LYS A 457 -16.81 10.81 -8.15
CA LYS A 457 -17.74 10.09 -7.27
C LYS A 457 -19.15 10.63 -7.43
N PHE A 458 -20.10 9.73 -7.51
CA PHE A 458 -21.52 10.06 -7.61
C PHE A 458 -22.28 9.38 -6.47
N MET A 459 -23.22 10.09 -5.90
CA MET A 459 -24.18 9.56 -4.94
C MET A 459 -25.23 8.69 -5.67
N LEU A 460 -26.02 7.93 -4.91
CA LEU A 460 -27.10 7.11 -5.48
C LEU A 460 -28.15 7.93 -6.24
N ASP A 461 -28.34 9.20 -5.89
CA ASP A 461 -29.23 10.12 -6.58
C ASP A 461 -28.63 10.73 -7.87
N GLY A 462 -27.42 10.28 -8.27
CA GLY A 462 -26.70 10.75 -9.45
C GLY A 462 -25.97 12.08 -9.27
N LYS A 463 -26.03 12.70 -8.10
CA LYS A 463 -25.28 13.95 -7.85
C LYS A 463 -23.79 13.68 -7.73
N HIS A 464 -23.03 14.53 -8.39
CA HIS A 464 -21.60 14.55 -8.23
C HIS A 464 -21.21 14.99 -6.80
N THR A 465 -20.32 14.28 -6.16
CA THR A 465 -19.78 14.61 -4.85
C THR A 465 -18.26 14.55 -4.86
N GLY A 466 -17.63 15.16 -3.85
CA GLY A 466 -16.19 15.03 -3.67
C GLY A 466 -15.81 13.59 -3.28
N THR A 467 -14.66 13.14 -3.73
CA THR A 467 -14.12 11.80 -3.40
C THR A 467 -13.70 11.66 -1.94
N GLY A 468 -13.59 12.79 -1.21
CA GLY A 468 -13.09 12.82 0.17
C GLY A 468 -11.56 12.92 0.26
N GLY A 469 -10.83 12.59 -0.79
CA GLY A 469 -9.37 12.75 -0.87
C GLY A 469 -8.95 14.03 -1.61
N GLY A 470 -7.82 14.60 -1.22
CA GLY A 470 -7.23 15.76 -1.91
C GLY A 470 -6.30 15.31 -3.03
N ASN A 471 -6.40 15.96 -4.20
CA ASN A 471 -5.38 15.82 -5.24
C ASN A 471 -4.25 16.81 -4.96
N HIS A 472 -3.31 16.41 -4.10
CA HIS A 472 -2.21 17.29 -3.73
C HIS A 472 -1.20 17.44 -4.87
N VAL A 473 -0.74 18.64 -5.08
CA VAL A 473 0.39 18.95 -5.97
C VAL A 473 1.59 19.30 -5.10
N THR A 474 2.67 18.55 -5.26
CA THR A 474 3.92 18.77 -4.53
C THR A 474 4.91 19.48 -5.41
N ILE A 475 5.39 20.65 -4.96
CA ILE A 475 6.38 21.48 -5.65
C ILE A 475 7.69 21.45 -4.86
N GLY A 476 8.79 21.16 -5.54
CA GLY A 476 10.11 21.08 -4.91
C GLY A 476 11.24 21.03 -5.91
N ALA A 477 12.24 20.23 -5.61
CA ALA A 477 13.33 19.89 -6.52
C ALA A 477 13.77 18.45 -6.31
N LEU A 478 14.52 17.88 -7.26
CA LEU A 478 15.10 16.54 -7.13
C LEU A 478 16.14 16.45 -6.01
N ARG A 479 16.81 17.57 -5.70
CA ARG A 479 17.78 17.68 -4.62
C ARG A 479 17.47 18.91 -3.77
N PRO A 480 17.70 18.88 -2.46
CA PRO A 480 17.47 20.01 -1.57
C PRO A 480 18.19 21.30 -2.02
N GLU A 481 19.45 21.18 -2.48
CA GLU A 481 20.27 22.30 -2.94
C GLU A 481 19.73 22.97 -4.22
N ASP A 482 18.93 22.25 -5.00
CA ASP A 482 18.31 22.77 -6.22
C ASP A 482 16.93 23.38 -5.94
N SER A 483 16.38 23.20 -4.74
CA SER A 483 15.03 23.68 -4.41
C SER A 483 14.87 25.17 -4.65
N PRO A 484 13.95 25.60 -5.55
CA PRO A 484 13.72 27.00 -5.79
C PRO A 484 13.20 27.73 -4.55
N LEU A 485 12.49 27.02 -3.67
CA LEU A 485 11.95 27.57 -2.43
C LEU A 485 13.03 27.83 -1.37
N LEU A 486 14.13 27.04 -1.37
CA LEU A 486 15.30 27.26 -0.51
C LEU A 486 16.27 28.28 -1.11
N ARG A 487 16.47 28.24 -2.42
CA ARG A 487 17.38 29.16 -3.13
C ARG A 487 16.80 30.59 -3.24
N ARG A 488 15.47 30.71 -3.33
CA ARG A 488 14.74 31.95 -3.49
C ARG A 488 13.48 31.97 -2.62
N PRO A 489 13.60 32.17 -1.30
CA PRO A 489 12.47 32.14 -0.37
C PRO A 489 11.33 33.11 -0.72
N GLU A 490 11.63 34.20 -1.44
CA GLU A 490 10.62 35.11 -1.94
C GLU A 490 9.63 34.48 -2.93
N LEU A 491 10.02 33.41 -3.64
CA LEU A 491 9.10 32.67 -4.50
C LEU A 491 7.99 31.98 -3.68
N LEU A 492 8.33 31.39 -2.54
CA LEU A 492 7.33 30.78 -1.66
C LEU A 492 6.34 31.84 -1.16
N ARG A 493 6.84 33.01 -0.75
CA ARG A 493 5.98 34.13 -0.34
C ARG A 493 5.05 34.57 -1.46
N SER A 494 5.57 34.68 -2.68
CA SER A 494 4.79 35.09 -3.87
C SER A 494 3.72 34.04 -4.21
N LEU A 495 4.04 32.73 -4.16
CA LEU A 495 3.10 31.64 -4.38
C LEU A 495 1.96 31.64 -3.34
N ILE A 496 2.28 31.77 -2.05
CA ILE A 496 1.27 31.85 -0.99
C ILE A 496 0.34 33.05 -1.23
N THR A 497 0.90 34.20 -1.56
CA THR A 497 0.11 35.41 -1.86
C THR A 497 -0.78 35.18 -3.09
N PHE A 498 -0.26 34.53 -4.14
CA PHE A 498 -1.02 34.20 -5.33
C PHE A 498 -2.23 33.31 -5.01
N TRP A 499 -2.02 32.23 -4.27
CA TRP A 499 -3.11 31.33 -3.87
C TRP A 499 -4.15 31.99 -2.98
N GLN A 500 -3.74 32.86 -2.05
CA GLN A 500 -4.67 33.65 -1.22
C GLN A 500 -5.58 34.56 -2.07
N HIS A 501 -5.09 35.05 -3.21
CA HIS A 501 -5.86 35.87 -4.14
C HIS A 501 -6.68 35.04 -5.15
N HIS A 502 -6.50 33.73 -5.21
CA HIS A 502 -7.17 32.83 -6.14
C HIS A 502 -7.81 31.65 -5.41
N PRO A 503 -8.86 31.91 -4.59
CA PRO A 503 -9.46 30.86 -3.74
C PRO A 503 -10.07 29.66 -4.52
N GLY A 504 -10.31 29.81 -5.82
CA GLY A 504 -10.75 28.73 -6.68
C GLY A 504 -9.67 27.67 -7.00
N LEU A 505 -8.43 27.88 -6.53
CA LEU A 505 -7.34 26.91 -6.63
C LEU A 505 -7.14 26.09 -5.35
N SER A 506 -7.91 26.36 -4.31
CA SER A 506 -7.83 25.67 -3.01
C SER A 506 -8.91 24.61 -2.86
#